data_593a92db99f618a94abea15cee002d02
#
_entry.id   593a92db99f618a94abea15cee002d02
#
_cell.length_a   1.000
_cell.length_b   1.000
_cell.length_c   1.000
_cell.angle_alpha   90.00
_cell.angle_beta   90.00
_cell.angle_gamma   90.00
#
_symmetry.space_group_name_H-M   'P 1'
#
loop_
_entity.id
_entity.type
_entity.pdbx_description
1 polymer ?
#
loop_
_entity_poly.entity_id
_entity_poly.type
_entity_poly.pdbx_seq_one_letter_code
_entity_poly.pdbx_strand_id
1 'polypeptide(L)'
;LNIDIATLFPEMLENYLSESVVGRARAKNIFTVTCHNIRDYTQDKHRRVDDTPYSERQGMLMQCEPIYNCYKSVTAGKAKPHVIYMSPQGKTLTQKRAKELSRLDSIFILCGHYEGVDSRVIDEIVDEEISVGIMCLPAESFLRWCWWTAL
;
A
#
# COMPACT_ATOMS: atom_id res chain seq x y z
N LEU A 1 -17.27 3.41 3.12
CA LEU A 1 -15.84 3.53 2.90
C LEU A 1 -15.37 2.43 1.97
N ASN A 2 -14.74 2.78 0.87
CA ASN A 2 -14.09 1.86 -0.06
C ASN A 2 -12.57 1.96 0.11
N ILE A 3 -11.89 0.83 0.26
CA ILE A 3 -10.45 0.77 0.43
C ILE A 3 -9.86 -0.10 -0.68
N ASP A 4 -9.00 0.49 -1.49
CA ASP A 4 -8.21 -0.22 -2.50
C ASP A 4 -6.75 -0.29 -2.02
N ILE A 5 -6.16 -1.48 -1.95
CA ILE A 5 -4.79 -1.69 -1.44
C ILE A 5 -3.92 -2.22 -2.58
N ALA A 6 -2.93 -1.45 -3.00
CA ALA A 6 -1.92 -1.86 -3.96
C ALA A 6 -0.71 -2.47 -3.22
N THR A 7 -0.41 -3.73 -3.49
CA THR A 7 0.65 -4.49 -2.81
C THR A 7 1.27 -5.54 -3.73
N LEU A 8 2.43 -6.09 -3.37
CA LEU A 8 3.02 -7.25 -4.05
C LEU A 8 2.50 -8.59 -3.52
N PHE A 9 1.79 -8.58 -2.38
CA PHE A 9 1.35 -9.79 -1.66
C PHE A 9 -0.13 -9.72 -1.26
N PRO A 10 -1.06 -9.65 -2.22
CA PRO A 10 -2.48 -9.51 -1.92
C PRO A 10 -3.04 -10.68 -1.10
N GLU A 11 -2.57 -11.91 -1.34
CA GLU A 11 -3.05 -13.10 -0.64
C GLU A 11 -2.82 -13.06 0.87
N MET A 12 -1.71 -12.45 1.31
CA MET A 12 -1.42 -12.29 2.74
C MET A 12 -2.44 -11.38 3.42
N LEU A 13 -2.78 -10.27 2.75
CA LEU A 13 -3.77 -9.32 3.26
C LEU A 13 -5.17 -9.92 3.23
N GLU A 14 -5.55 -10.61 2.16
CA GLU A 14 -6.87 -11.23 2.04
C GLU A 14 -7.13 -12.26 3.15
N ASN A 15 -6.13 -13.08 3.50
CA ASN A 15 -6.25 -14.02 4.61
C ASN A 15 -6.54 -13.30 5.93
N TYR A 16 -5.81 -12.20 6.22
CA TYR A 16 -6.04 -11.41 7.42
C TYR A 16 -7.40 -10.70 7.40
N LEU A 17 -7.77 -10.11 6.26
CA LEU A 17 -9.00 -9.34 6.08
C LEU A 17 -10.27 -10.20 6.08
N SER A 18 -10.15 -11.51 5.93
CA SER A 18 -11.27 -12.46 6.02
C SER A 18 -11.57 -12.91 7.45
N GLU A 19 -10.65 -12.67 8.38
CA GLU A 19 -10.74 -13.22 9.73
C GLU A 19 -11.30 -12.22 10.76
N SER A 20 -11.76 -12.77 11.90
CA SER A 20 -12.08 -12.05 13.14
C SER A 20 -13.12 -10.92 12.96
N VAL A 21 -12.88 -9.78 13.58
CA VAL A 21 -13.78 -8.60 13.57
C VAL A 21 -13.80 -7.95 12.19
N VAL A 22 -12.65 -7.90 11.51
CA VAL A 22 -12.50 -7.31 10.18
C VAL A 22 -13.31 -8.10 9.16
N GLY A 23 -13.17 -9.43 9.12
CA GLY A 23 -13.94 -10.30 8.22
C GLY A 23 -15.45 -10.20 8.45
N ARG A 24 -15.89 -10.11 9.71
CA ARG A 24 -17.32 -9.91 10.03
C ARG A 24 -17.86 -8.55 9.57
N ALA A 25 -17.06 -7.49 9.69
CA ALA A 25 -17.42 -6.16 9.24
C ALA A 25 -17.51 -6.09 7.70
N ARG A 26 -16.55 -6.73 7.01
CA ARG A 26 -16.55 -6.88 5.54
C ARG A 26 -17.77 -7.67 5.05
N ALA A 27 -18.09 -8.78 5.70
CA ALA A 27 -19.29 -9.59 5.39
C ALA A 27 -20.61 -8.82 5.59
N LYS A 28 -20.65 -7.86 6.50
CA LYS A 28 -21.78 -6.96 6.73
C LYS A 28 -21.79 -5.74 5.81
N ASN A 29 -20.86 -5.63 4.87
CA ASN A 29 -20.69 -4.48 3.96
C ASN A 29 -20.54 -3.12 4.68
N ILE A 30 -19.96 -3.11 5.90
CA ILE A 30 -19.69 -1.85 6.62
C ILE A 30 -18.61 -1.06 5.87
N PHE A 31 -17.67 -1.74 5.24
CA PHE A 31 -16.68 -1.22 4.31
C PHE A 31 -16.33 -2.27 3.26
N THR A 32 -15.75 -1.84 2.14
CA THR A 32 -15.21 -2.73 1.12
C THR A 32 -13.68 -2.62 1.10
N VAL A 33 -13.00 -3.75 0.95
CA VAL A 33 -11.55 -3.78 0.74
C VAL A 33 -11.25 -4.65 -0.48
N THR A 34 -10.44 -4.12 -1.38
CA THR A 34 -9.95 -4.85 -2.55
C THR A 34 -8.43 -4.76 -2.59
N CYS A 35 -7.77 -5.91 -2.66
CA CYS A 35 -6.31 -5.98 -2.78
C CYS A 35 -5.92 -6.16 -4.25
N HIS A 36 -5.00 -5.32 -4.72
CA HIS A 36 -4.50 -5.31 -6.10
C HIS A 36 -3.03 -5.73 -6.11
N ASN A 37 -2.71 -6.73 -6.93
CA ASN A 37 -1.32 -7.12 -7.15
C ASN A 37 -0.67 -6.15 -8.14
N ILE A 38 0.31 -5.37 -7.69
CA ILE A 38 1.03 -4.41 -8.54
C ILE A 38 1.69 -5.10 -9.75
N ARG A 39 2.08 -6.39 -9.61
CA ARG A 39 2.66 -7.18 -10.71
C ARG A 39 1.71 -7.41 -11.88
N ASP A 40 0.41 -7.25 -11.70
CA ASP A 40 -0.56 -7.43 -12.77
C ASP A 40 -0.64 -6.22 -13.70
N TYR A 41 -0.02 -5.10 -13.31
CA TYR A 41 -0.06 -3.83 -14.02
C TYR A 41 1.27 -3.45 -14.69
N THR A 42 2.30 -4.31 -14.63
CA THR A 42 3.54 -4.12 -15.38
C THR A 42 3.40 -4.61 -16.81
N GLN A 43 4.09 -3.94 -17.74
CA GLN A 43 4.20 -4.36 -19.13
C GLN A 43 5.38 -5.31 -19.36
N ASP A 44 6.23 -5.53 -18.33
CA ASP A 44 7.38 -6.44 -18.46
C ASP A 44 6.93 -7.90 -18.60
N LYS A 45 7.50 -8.60 -19.56
CA LYS A 45 7.24 -10.02 -19.86
C LYS A 45 7.46 -10.94 -18.65
N HIS A 46 8.38 -10.59 -17.76
CA HIS A 46 8.71 -11.34 -16.54
C HIS A 46 8.01 -10.80 -15.29
N ARG A 47 7.06 -9.87 -15.46
CA ARG A 47 6.30 -9.25 -14.37
C ARG A 47 7.19 -8.58 -13.32
N ARG A 48 8.34 -8.03 -13.75
CA ARG A 48 9.22 -7.27 -12.87
C ARG A 48 8.56 -5.95 -12.48
N VAL A 49 8.76 -5.56 -11.24
CA VAL A 49 8.21 -4.33 -10.64
C VAL A 49 9.27 -3.55 -9.88
N ASP A 50 10.50 -4.02 -9.94
CA ASP A 50 11.65 -3.52 -9.22
C ASP A 50 12.79 -3.18 -10.17
N ASP A 51 13.62 -2.20 -9.79
CA ASP A 51 14.79 -1.75 -10.54
C ASP A 51 15.92 -1.37 -9.58
N THR A 52 17.12 -1.32 -10.13
CA THR A 52 18.32 -0.93 -9.39
C THR A 52 18.27 0.58 -9.08
N PRO A 53 18.51 1.01 -7.84
CA PRO A 53 18.57 2.44 -7.53
C PRO A 53 19.71 3.13 -8.28
N TYR A 54 19.52 4.41 -8.63
CA TYR A 54 20.54 5.23 -9.30
C TYR A 54 21.79 5.53 -8.44
N SER A 55 21.75 5.22 -7.15
CA SER A 55 22.86 5.38 -6.22
C SER A 55 23.61 4.05 -6.02
N GLU A 56 24.90 4.11 -5.64
CA GLU A 56 25.75 2.94 -5.33
C GLU A 56 25.26 2.11 -4.11
N ARG A 57 24.08 2.42 -3.57
CA ARG A 57 23.48 1.66 -2.47
C ARG A 57 22.96 0.32 -2.98
N GLN A 58 23.29 -0.74 -2.25
CA GLN A 58 22.72 -2.05 -2.47
C GLN A 58 21.22 -2.02 -2.12
N GLY A 59 20.40 -2.63 -2.97
CA GLY A 59 18.95 -2.74 -2.79
C GLY A 59 18.20 -2.56 -4.09
N MET A 60 16.89 -2.73 -4.02
CA MET A 60 15.98 -2.58 -5.16
C MET A 60 14.92 -1.54 -4.81
N LEU A 61 14.44 -0.81 -5.81
CA LEU A 61 13.31 0.11 -5.66
C LEU A 61 12.14 -0.37 -6.50
N MET A 62 10.93 -0.14 -6.02
CA MET A 62 9.73 -0.37 -6.82
C MET A 62 9.63 0.67 -7.93
N GLN A 63 9.40 0.17 -9.15
CA GLN A 63 9.26 1.01 -10.34
C GLN A 63 7.99 1.87 -10.28
N CYS A 64 8.09 3.08 -10.83
CA CYS A 64 6.99 4.02 -10.94
C CYS A 64 5.85 3.48 -11.81
N GLU A 65 6.16 2.92 -12.98
CA GLU A 65 5.16 2.56 -14.01
C GLU A 65 4.12 1.53 -13.53
N PRO A 66 4.47 0.37 -12.93
CA PRO A 66 3.47 -0.59 -12.48
C PRO A 66 2.54 -0.02 -11.41
N ILE A 67 3.07 0.79 -10.49
CA ILE A 67 2.29 1.43 -9.43
C ILE A 67 1.31 2.44 -10.02
N TYR A 68 1.79 3.29 -10.92
CA TYR A 68 0.96 4.30 -11.58
C TYR A 68 -0.14 3.66 -12.44
N ASN A 69 0.18 2.60 -13.17
CA ASN A 69 -0.79 1.84 -13.96
C ASN A 69 -1.86 1.18 -13.07
N CYS A 70 -1.46 0.61 -11.94
CA CYS A 70 -2.38 0.07 -10.94
C CYS A 70 -3.33 1.17 -10.45
N TYR A 71 -2.79 2.29 -10.00
CA TYR A 71 -3.58 3.43 -9.54
C TYR A 71 -4.57 3.91 -10.61
N LYS A 72 -4.11 4.16 -11.82
CA LYS A 72 -4.99 4.59 -12.95
C LYS A 72 -6.09 3.60 -13.24
N SER A 73 -5.77 2.32 -13.31
CA SER A 73 -6.75 1.26 -13.58
C SER A 73 -7.82 1.18 -12.51
N VAL A 74 -7.41 1.23 -11.24
CA VAL A 74 -8.32 1.10 -10.08
C VAL A 74 -9.22 2.32 -9.91
N THR A 75 -8.71 3.51 -10.25
CA THR A 75 -9.44 4.77 -10.09
C THR A 75 -10.21 5.21 -11.33
N ALA A 76 -10.07 4.48 -12.45
CA ALA A 76 -10.73 4.81 -13.71
C ALA A 76 -12.26 4.90 -13.54
N GLY A 77 -12.83 6.06 -13.90
CA GLY A 77 -14.27 6.32 -13.81
C GLY A 77 -14.82 6.51 -12.39
N LYS A 78 -13.96 6.58 -11.38
CA LYS A 78 -14.32 6.85 -9.98
C LYS A 78 -13.89 8.26 -9.57
N ALA A 79 -14.46 8.77 -8.47
CA ALA A 79 -13.94 9.96 -7.82
C ALA A 79 -12.52 9.68 -7.30
N LYS A 80 -11.65 10.71 -7.32
CA LYS A 80 -10.27 10.58 -6.83
C LYS A 80 -10.27 10.11 -5.38
N PRO A 81 -9.68 8.94 -5.03
CA PRO A 81 -9.54 8.50 -3.66
C PRO A 81 -8.48 9.34 -2.93
N HIS A 82 -8.51 9.31 -1.61
CA HIS A 82 -7.39 9.79 -0.81
C HIS A 82 -6.27 8.76 -0.84
N VAL A 83 -5.09 9.14 -1.34
CA VAL A 83 -3.98 8.22 -1.58
C VAL A 83 -2.98 8.29 -0.43
N ILE A 84 -2.77 7.15 0.21
CA ILE A 84 -1.85 6.99 1.34
C ILE A 84 -0.71 6.07 0.94
N TYR A 85 0.53 6.52 1.13
CA TYR A 85 1.70 5.67 1.05
C TYR A 85 2.14 5.24 2.46
N MET A 86 2.24 3.93 2.67
CA MET A 86 2.74 3.37 3.93
C MET A 86 4.26 3.43 3.94
N SER A 87 4.82 4.35 4.71
CA SER A 87 6.25 4.66 4.74
C SER A 87 6.74 4.82 6.18
N PRO A 88 7.94 4.29 6.54
CA PRO A 88 8.52 4.54 7.86
C PRO A 88 8.87 6.02 8.09
N GLN A 89 8.99 6.81 7.03
CA GLN A 89 9.27 8.25 7.07
C GLN A 89 8.01 9.10 7.23
N GLY A 90 6.83 8.50 7.04
CA GLY A 90 5.55 9.16 7.15
C GLY A 90 5.22 9.61 8.58
N LYS A 91 4.18 10.43 8.70
CA LYS A 91 3.64 10.81 10.02
C LYS A 91 3.07 9.60 10.73
N THR A 92 3.35 9.47 12.03
CA THR A 92 2.82 8.33 12.80
C THR A 92 1.28 8.37 12.84
N LEU A 93 0.67 7.24 12.50
CA LEU A 93 -0.78 7.07 12.58
C LEU A 93 -1.27 7.23 14.02
N THR A 94 -2.14 8.19 14.23
CA THR A 94 -2.80 8.42 15.52
C THR A 94 -4.26 7.98 15.46
N GLN A 95 -4.85 7.70 16.62
CA GLN A 95 -6.28 7.38 16.72
C GLN A 95 -7.17 8.51 16.16
N LYS A 96 -6.74 9.77 16.30
CA LYS A 96 -7.43 10.91 15.70
C LYS A 96 -7.42 10.80 14.18
N ARG A 97 -6.23 10.56 13.57
CA ARG A 97 -6.10 10.43 12.12
C ARG A 97 -6.86 9.23 11.56
N ALA A 98 -6.82 8.08 12.26
CA ALA A 98 -7.60 6.91 11.88
C ALA A 98 -9.12 7.21 11.84
N LYS A 99 -9.64 7.96 12.82
CA LYS A 99 -11.04 8.41 12.80
C LYS A 99 -11.37 9.40 11.68
N GLU A 100 -10.42 10.24 11.28
CA GLU A 100 -10.60 11.15 10.14
C GLU A 100 -10.66 10.35 8.84
N LEU A 101 -9.72 9.43 8.63
CA LEU A 101 -9.67 8.55 7.45
C LEU A 101 -10.93 7.69 7.34
N SER A 102 -11.45 7.17 8.45
CA SER A 102 -12.68 6.33 8.44
C SER A 102 -13.94 7.06 7.96
N ARG A 103 -13.91 8.38 7.85
CA ARG A 103 -15.03 9.20 7.35
C ARG A 103 -14.95 9.48 5.85
N LEU A 104 -13.88 9.09 5.20
CA LEU A 104 -13.70 9.25 3.78
C LEU A 104 -14.53 8.21 3.01
N ASP A 105 -14.94 8.57 1.82
CA ASP A 105 -15.70 7.66 0.94
C ASP A 105 -14.79 6.62 0.29
N SER A 106 -13.56 7.00 -0.06
CA SER A 106 -12.61 6.16 -0.78
C SER A 106 -11.17 6.45 -0.39
N ILE A 107 -10.40 5.39 -0.14
CA ILE A 107 -8.96 5.43 0.19
C ILE A 107 -8.24 4.46 -0.75
N PHE A 108 -7.09 4.90 -1.26
CA PHE A 108 -6.15 4.04 -1.96
C PHE A 108 -4.87 3.95 -1.13
N ILE A 109 -4.48 2.74 -0.71
CA ILE A 109 -3.30 2.50 0.12
C ILE A 109 -2.22 1.86 -0.74
N LEU A 110 -1.08 2.52 -0.85
CA LEU A 110 0.13 1.97 -1.48
C LEU A 110 1.02 1.35 -0.42
N CYS A 111 1.19 0.03 -0.51
CA CYS A 111 2.12 -0.72 0.32
C CYS A 111 3.41 -0.96 -0.49
N GLY A 112 4.46 -0.22 -0.16
CA GLY A 112 5.77 -0.38 -0.77
C GLY A 112 6.49 -1.66 -0.31
N HIS A 113 7.54 -2.04 -1.02
CA HIS A 113 8.42 -3.16 -0.68
C HIS A 113 9.86 -2.80 -1.03
N TYR A 114 10.81 -3.72 -0.79
CA TYR A 114 12.25 -3.49 -1.02
C TYR A 114 12.78 -2.32 -0.18
N GLU A 115 13.67 -1.48 -0.76
CA GLU A 115 14.20 -0.29 -0.09
C GLU A 115 13.25 0.92 -0.17
N GLY A 116 12.19 0.81 -0.96
CA GLY A 116 11.19 1.86 -1.12
C GLY A 116 10.56 1.90 -2.50
N VAL A 117 9.90 3.00 -2.75
CA VAL A 117 9.16 3.30 -3.98
C VAL A 117 9.84 4.46 -4.69
N ASP A 118 9.86 4.44 -6.01
CA ASP A 118 10.38 5.56 -6.82
C ASP A 118 9.63 6.86 -6.49
N SER A 119 10.37 7.90 -6.13
CA SER A 119 9.81 9.18 -5.67
C SER A 119 8.87 9.83 -6.68
N ARG A 120 9.09 9.60 -7.98
CA ARG A 120 8.24 10.18 -9.04
C ARG A 120 6.77 9.79 -8.91
N VAL A 121 6.49 8.55 -8.51
CA VAL A 121 5.09 8.13 -8.32
C VAL A 121 4.53 8.66 -7.00
N ILE A 122 5.38 8.81 -5.97
CA ILE A 122 4.97 9.41 -4.70
C ILE A 122 4.53 10.86 -4.94
N ASP A 123 5.38 11.65 -5.61
CA ASP A 123 5.09 13.05 -5.93
C ASP A 123 3.84 13.24 -6.80
N GLU A 124 3.54 12.27 -7.68
CA GLU A 124 2.43 12.36 -8.64
C GLU A 124 1.07 11.99 -8.05
N ILE A 125 1.01 10.93 -7.20
CA ILE A 125 -0.29 10.38 -6.79
C ILE A 125 -0.54 10.42 -5.29
N VAL A 126 0.49 10.50 -4.43
CA VAL A 126 0.33 10.35 -2.97
C VAL A 126 -0.12 11.65 -2.33
N ASP A 127 -1.20 11.60 -1.56
CA ASP A 127 -1.69 12.77 -0.80
C ASP A 127 -1.03 12.86 0.58
N GLU A 128 -0.69 11.72 1.21
CA GLU A 128 0.06 11.70 2.48
C GLU A 128 0.85 10.41 2.68
N GLU A 129 1.94 10.51 3.43
CA GLU A 129 2.70 9.37 3.93
C GLU A 129 2.36 9.09 5.39
N ILE A 130 2.04 7.83 5.71
CA ILE A 130 1.69 7.39 7.06
C ILE A 130 2.64 6.29 7.51
N SER A 131 3.12 6.41 8.75
CA SER A 131 3.89 5.39 9.46
C SER A 131 3.04 4.79 10.58
N VAL A 132 3.10 3.46 10.73
CA VAL A 132 2.47 2.75 11.86
C VAL A 132 3.35 2.73 13.11
N GLY A 133 4.59 3.21 13.01
CA GLY A 133 5.53 3.31 14.14
C GLY A 133 6.92 3.75 13.72
N ILE A 134 7.74 4.12 14.70
CA ILE A 134 9.11 4.66 14.50
C ILE A 134 10.17 3.53 14.52
N MET A 135 9.78 2.28 14.33
CA MET A 135 10.72 1.17 14.35
C MET A 135 11.18 0.81 12.94
N CYS A 136 12.48 0.94 12.70
CA CYS A 136 13.15 0.37 11.54
C CYS A 136 13.65 -1.03 11.91
N LEU A 137 13.01 -2.07 11.42
CA LEU A 137 13.41 -3.45 11.67
C LEU A 137 14.28 -3.94 10.51
N PRO A 138 15.33 -4.74 10.78
CA PRO A 138 16.13 -5.37 9.74
C PRO A 138 15.24 -6.15 8.76
N ALA A 139 15.63 -6.19 7.49
CA ALA A 139 14.86 -6.87 6.44
C ALA A 139 14.55 -8.35 6.76
N GLU A 140 15.42 -8.98 7.52
CA GLU A 140 15.35 -10.40 7.91
C GLU A 140 14.49 -10.66 9.16
N SER A 141 14.01 -9.61 9.84
CA SER A 141 13.23 -9.82 11.06
C SER A 141 11.80 -10.22 10.74
N PHE A 142 11.37 -11.36 11.29
CA PHE A 142 9.97 -11.82 11.23
C PHE A 142 8.97 -10.75 11.72
N LEU A 143 9.40 -9.90 12.65
CA LEU A 143 8.60 -8.79 13.17
C LEU A 143 8.32 -7.70 12.13
N ARG A 144 9.22 -7.45 11.18
CA ARG A 144 8.97 -6.53 10.06
C ARG A 144 7.79 -7.02 9.21
N TRP A 145 7.68 -8.33 9.02
CA TRP A 145 6.58 -8.96 8.32
C TRP A 145 5.25 -8.84 9.08
N CYS A 146 5.24 -9.12 10.38
CA CYS A 146 4.05 -9.00 11.22
C CYS A 146 3.52 -7.57 11.30
N TRP A 147 4.38 -6.55 11.27
CA TRP A 147 3.99 -5.15 11.31
C TRP A 147 3.39 -4.66 9.97
N TRP A 148 3.83 -5.21 8.85
CA TRP A 148 3.27 -4.90 7.55
C TRP A 148 1.88 -5.50 7.32
N THR A 149 1.54 -6.53 8.04
CA THR A 149 0.25 -7.22 7.97
C THR A 149 -0.72 -6.81 9.09
N ALA A 150 -0.28 -6.00 10.04
CA ALA A 150 -1.08 -5.59 11.21
C ALA A 150 -1.87 -4.28 10.99
N LEU A 151 -1.99 -3.81 9.74
CA LEU A 151 -2.98 -2.83 9.32
C LEU A 151 -4.27 -3.54 8.94
#